data_b390b690935105399a0f3ff561eb5523
#
_entry.id   b390b690935105399a0f3ff561eb5523
#
_cell.length_a   1.000
_cell.length_b   1.000
_cell.length_c   1.000
_cell.angle_alpha   90.00
_cell.angle_beta   90.00
_cell.angle_gamma   90.00
#
_symmetry.space_group_name_H-M   'P 1'
#
loop_
_entity.id
_entity.type
_entity.pdbx_description
1 polymer ?
#
loop_
_entity_poly.entity_id
_entity_poly.type
_entity_poly.pdbx_seq_one_letter_code
_entity_poly.pdbx_strand_id
1 'polypeptide(L)'
;MSKASIIAIDGPVAVGKSTVGSLLAKKLGYRFLDTGVMYRAVTCLALEKGIPMKDEEGLGRLAASARFDYVPHRGEENGAILVEGRDLSREIRQPQVERSVSLVARVAEVRRALVAQQREIAQPGQIVMAGRDIGTVVLPHADLKLFLQASPEERARRRYLELHRDRRNTRLT
;
A
#
# COMPACT_ATOMS: atom_id res chain seq x y z
N MET A 1 18.46 13.23 -21.13
CA MET A 1 17.87 13.32 -19.78
C MET A 1 17.82 11.94 -19.18
N SER A 2 18.40 11.72 -17.99
CA SER A 2 18.28 10.43 -17.31
C SER A 2 16.82 10.19 -16.92
N LYS A 3 16.33 8.97 -17.10
CA LYS A 3 14.97 8.58 -16.72
C LYS A 3 14.89 8.56 -15.19
N ALA A 4 13.88 9.20 -14.58
CA ALA A 4 13.68 9.16 -13.12
C ALA A 4 13.62 7.72 -12.64
N SER A 5 14.42 7.37 -11.63
CA SER A 5 14.53 5.99 -11.13
C SER A 5 13.49 5.69 -10.04
N ILE A 6 13.15 6.70 -9.24
CA ILE A 6 12.19 6.59 -8.12
C ILE A 6 11.11 7.64 -8.30
N ILE A 7 9.86 7.20 -8.38
CA ILE A 7 8.70 8.06 -8.52
C ILE A 7 7.79 7.89 -7.30
N ALA A 8 7.56 8.98 -6.58
CA ALA A 8 6.63 9.04 -5.45
C ALA A 8 5.27 9.60 -5.89
N ILE A 9 4.19 8.93 -5.53
CA ILE A 9 2.82 9.40 -5.80
C ILE A 9 2.07 9.51 -4.47
N ASP A 10 1.74 10.73 -4.10
CA ASP A 10 0.99 11.04 -2.89
C ASP A 10 -0.42 11.55 -3.21
N GLY A 11 -1.28 11.52 -2.21
CA GLY A 11 -2.63 12.06 -2.29
C GLY A 11 -3.62 11.36 -1.37
N PRO A 12 -4.81 11.93 -1.18
CA PRO A 12 -5.83 11.39 -0.29
C PRO A 12 -6.41 10.05 -0.80
N VAL A 13 -7.26 9.43 0.03
CA VAL A 13 -7.98 8.20 -0.35
C VAL A 13 -8.89 8.43 -1.56
N ALA A 14 -9.05 7.41 -2.39
CA ALA A 14 -9.92 7.39 -3.58
C ALA A 14 -9.59 8.45 -4.66
N VAL A 15 -8.36 8.98 -4.69
CA VAL A 15 -7.91 9.93 -5.73
C VAL A 15 -7.39 9.23 -6.99
N GLY A 16 -7.19 7.90 -6.95
CA GLY A 16 -6.72 7.12 -8.10
C GLY A 16 -5.22 6.83 -8.13
N LYS A 17 -4.51 6.97 -7.00
CA LYS A 17 -3.06 6.73 -6.92
C LYS A 17 -2.64 5.34 -7.41
N SER A 18 -3.33 4.29 -6.95
CA SER A 18 -3.00 2.91 -7.33
C SER A 18 -3.18 2.69 -8.84
N THR A 19 -4.26 3.23 -9.42
CA THR A 19 -4.52 3.14 -10.87
C THR A 19 -3.46 3.87 -11.68
N VAL A 20 -3.21 5.15 -11.35
CA VAL A 20 -2.22 5.97 -12.05
C VAL A 20 -0.82 5.39 -11.87
N GLY A 21 -0.47 5.02 -10.64
CA GLY A 21 0.85 4.47 -10.31
C GLY A 21 1.15 3.16 -11.04
N SER A 22 0.19 2.25 -11.07
CA SER A 22 0.36 0.97 -11.76
C SER A 22 0.48 1.15 -13.28
N LEU A 23 -0.34 2.01 -13.89
CA LEU A 23 -0.26 2.31 -15.32
C LEU A 23 1.06 3.00 -15.68
N LEU A 24 1.53 3.93 -14.84
CA LEU A 24 2.81 4.60 -15.04
C LEU A 24 3.96 3.61 -14.95
N ALA A 25 3.98 2.76 -13.91
CA ALA A 25 4.99 1.73 -13.74
C ALA A 25 5.03 0.78 -14.94
N LYS A 26 3.87 0.29 -15.41
CA LYS A 26 3.76 -0.56 -16.60
C LYS A 26 4.36 0.14 -17.84
N LYS A 27 4.02 1.41 -18.09
CA LYS A 27 4.56 2.17 -19.24
C LYS A 27 6.08 2.38 -19.17
N LEU A 28 6.63 2.48 -17.97
CA LEU A 28 8.06 2.72 -17.76
C LEU A 28 8.88 1.40 -17.69
N GLY A 29 8.22 0.25 -17.52
CA GLY A 29 8.86 -1.00 -17.16
C GLY A 29 9.39 -1.01 -15.72
N TYR A 30 8.75 -0.28 -14.82
CA TYR A 30 9.12 -0.13 -13.42
C TYR A 30 8.29 -1.03 -12.52
N ARG A 31 8.81 -1.31 -11.33
CA ARG A 31 8.06 -1.92 -10.23
C ARG A 31 7.00 -0.95 -9.71
N PHE A 32 5.91 -1.47 -9.16
CA PHE A 32 4.88 -0.67 -8.51
C PHE A 32 4.62 -1.16 -7.08
N LEU A 33 4.63 -0.26 -6.11
CA LEU A 33 4.24 -0.53 -4.72
C LEU A 33 3.16 0.44 -4.26
N ASP A 34 1.99 -0.09 -3.92
CA ASP A 34 1.00 0.63 -3.10
C ASP A 34 1.30 0.33 -1.62
N THR A 35 1.82 1.31 -0.91
CA THR A 35 2.22 1.13 0.51
C THR A 35 1.03 0.82 1.43
N GLY A 36 -0.18 1.20 1.04
CA GLY A 36 -1.40 0.85 1.77
C GLY A 36 -1.61 -0.66 1.91
N VAL A 37 -1.09 -1.46 0.97
CA VAL A 37 -1.11 -2.93 1.04
C VAL A 37 -0.33 -3.43 2.26
N MET A 38 0.83 -2.83 2.58
CA MET A 38 1.66 -3.24 3.71
C MET A 38 0.96 -2.98 5.05
N TYR A 39 0.31 -1.82 5.23
CA TYR A 39 -0.47 -1.53 6.43
C TYR A 39 -1.67 -2.46 6.59
N ARG A 40 -2.35 -2.78 5.50
CA ARG A 40 -3.45 -3.76 5.48
C ARG A 40 -2.98 -5.16 5.84
N ALA A 41 -1.82 -5.55 5.36
CA ALA A 41 -1.23 -6.85 5.68
C ALA A 41 -0.87 -6.97 7.16
N VAL A 42 -0.24 -5.96 7.76
CA VAL A 42 -0.01 -5.92 9.23
C VAL A 42 -1.33 -5.99 9.99
N THR A 43 -2.36 -5.29 9.53
CA THR A 43 -3.69 -5.33 10.15
C THR A 43 -4.29 -6.74 10.06
N CYS A 44 -4.18 -7.39 8.91
CA CYS A 44 -4.66 -8.76 8.68
C CYS A 44 -3.95 -9.74 9.63
N LEU A 45 -2.63 -9.70 9.68
CA LEU A 45 -1.84 -10.54 10.59
C LEU A 45 -2.16 -10.28 12.07
N ALA A 46 -2.40 -9.03 12.46
CA ALA A 46 -2.80 -8.69 13.82
C ALA A 46 -4.16 -9.29 14.18
N LEU A 47 -5.14 -9.24 13.27
CA LEU A 47 -6.44 -9.86 13.44
C LEU A 47 -6.33 -11.38 13.52
N GLU A 48 -5.54 -12.02 12.65
CA GLU A 48 -5.28 -13.47 12.67
C GLU A 48 -4.65 -13.92 13.99
N LYS A 49 -3.72 -13.13 14.53
CA LYS A 49 -3.00 -13.44 15.80
C LYS A 49 -3.77 -12.97 17.05
N GLY A 50 -4.94 -12.37 16.90
CA GLY A 50 -5.73 -11.86 18.02
C GLY A 50 -5.08 -10.69 18.77
N ILE A 51 -4.18 -9.93 18.13
CA ILE A 51 -3.56 -8.74 18.73
C ILE A 51 -4.59 -7.61 18.77
N PRO A 52 -4.91 -7.03 19.93
CA PRO A 52 -5.85 -5.94 20.03
C PRO A 52 -5.37 -4.69 19.27
N MET A 53 -6.26 -4.01 18.54
CA MET A 53 -5.91 -2.81 17.77
C MET A 53 -5.45 -1.62 18.65
N LYS A 54 -5.63 -1.70 19.96
CA LYS A 54 -5.13 -0.73 20.95
C LYS A 54 -3.76 -1.11 21.55
N ASP A 55 -3.26 -2.31 21.27
CA ASP A 55 -1.94 -2.77 21.71
C ASP A 55 -0.87 -2.26 20.73
N GLU A 56 -0.48 -0.99 20.90
CA GLU A 56 0.49 -0.33 20.02
C GLU A 56 1.85 -1.04 20.02
N GLU A 57 2.29 -1.56 21.17
CA GLU A 57 3.55 -2.28 21.30
C GLU A 57 3.50 -3.64 20.56
N GLY A 58 2.42 -4.41 20.73
CA GLY A 58 2.20 -5.66 20.01
C GLY A 58 2.13 -5.46 18.51
N LEU A 59 1.43 -4.42 18.05
CA LEU A 59 1.36 -4.04 16.63
C LEU A 59 2.73 -3.61 16.08
N GLY A 60 3.51 -2.86 16.86
CA GLY A 60 4.86 -2.45 16.49
C GLY A 60 5.80 -3.64 16.33
N ARG A 61 5.80 -4.58 17.31
CA ARG A 61 6.59 -5.84 17.24
C ARG A 61 6.18 -6.67 16.02
N LEU A 62 4.88 -6.80 15.76
CA LEU A 62 4.39 -7.53 14.60
C LEU A 62 4.88 -6.90 13.30
N ALA A 63 4.76 -5.59 13.14
CA ALA A 63 5.21 -4.89 11.93
C ALA A 63 6.72 -4.99 11.73
N ALA A 64 7.50 -4.97 12.80
CA ALA A 64 8.96 -5.12 12.74
C ALA A 64 9.40 -6.54 12.36
N SER A 65 8.64 -7.56 12.75
CA SER A 65 8.95 -8.96 12.44
C SER A 65 8.39 -9.41 11.07
N ALA A 66 7.33 -8.81 10.59
CA ALA A 66 6.71 -9.15 9.32
C ALA A 66 7.65 -8.85 8.15
N ARG A 67 7.91 -9.84 7.30
CA ARG A 67 8.74 -9.70 6.09
C ARG A 67 7.85 -9.51 4.88
N PHE A 68 8.19 -8.50 4.08
CA PHE A 68 7.49 -8.17 2.84
C PHE A 68 8.41 -8.41 1.65
N ASP A 69 8.02 -9.33 0.80
CA ASP A 69 8.75 -9.67 -0.42
C ASP A 69 7.99 -9.11 -1.63
N TYR A 70 8.66 -8.28 -2.42
CA TYR A 70 8.12 -7.83 -3.69
C TYR A 70 8.38 -8.90 -4.76
N VAL A 71 7.32 -9.50 -5.27
CA VAL A 71 7.40 -10.47 -6.38
C VAL A 71 7.00 -9.77 -7.67
N PRO A 72 7.95 -9.59 -8.62
CA PRO A 72 7.63 -9.05 -9.93
C PRO A 72 6.64 -9.99 -10.64
N HIS A 73 5.52 -9.47 -11.11
CA HIS A 73 4.61 -10.27 -11.92
C HIS A 73 5.17 -10.46 -13.34
N ARG A 74 5.00 -11.66 -13.85
CA ARG A 74 5.25 -11.97 -15.26
C ARG A 74 3.93 -11.81 -16.01
N GLY A 75 3.79 -10.74 -16.80
CA GLY A 75 2.60 -10.52 -17.61
C GLY A 75 1.96 -9.13 -17.39
N GLU A 76 0.64 -9.04 -17.57
CA GLU A 76 -0.10 -7.77 -17.56
C GLU A 76 -0.42 -7.19 -16.17
N GLU A 77 -0.24 -7.97 -15.11
CA GLU A 77 -0.58 -7.57 -13.75
C GLU A 77 0.61 -6.91 -13.03
N ASN A 78 0.28 -6.05 -12.07
CA ASN A 78 1.28 -5.43 -11.19
C ASN A 78 1.91 -6.47 -10.27
N GLY A 79 3.16 -6.26 -9.86
CA GLY A 79 3.82 -7.13 -8.90
C GLY A 79 3.02 -7.31 -7.61
N ALA A 80 3.11 -8.50 -7.02
CA ALA A 80 2.47 -8.83 -5.74
C ALA A 80 3.41 -8.55 -4.57
N ILE A 81 2.83 -8.23 -3.41
CA ILE A 81 3.53 -8.23 -2.14
C ILE A 81 3.15 -9.51 -1.40
N LEU A 82 4.13 -10.37 -1.18
CA LEU A 82 3.99 -11.49 -0.26
C LEU A 82 4.35 -11.04 1.15
N VAL A 83 3.65 -11.58 2.12
CA VAL A 83 3.91 -11.33 3.53
C VAL A 83 4.21 -12.67 4.19
N GLU A 84 5.42 -12.83 4.70
CA GLU A 84 5.91 -14.12 5.23
C GLU A 84 5.74 -15.26 4.21
N GLY A 85 6.00 -14.98 2.92
CA GLY A 85 5.82 -15.91 1.81
C GLY A 85 4.37 -16.19 1.40
N ARG A 86 3.37 -15.52 2.01
CA ARG A 86 1.94 -15.70 1.74
C ARG A 86 1.38 -14.55 0.88
N ASP A 87 0.59 -14.88 -0.10
CA ASP A 87 -0.23 -13.90 -0.82
C ASP A 87 -1.50 -13.61 0.00
N LEU A 88 -1.61 -12.40 0.51
CA LEU A 88 -2.75 -11.92 1.29
C LEU A 88 -3.69 -11.02 0.47
N SER A 89 -3.63 -11.06 -0.85
CA SER A 89 -4.37 -10.15 -1.74
C SER A 89 -5.90 -10.16 -1.54
N ARG A 90 -6.45 -11.26 -1.06
CA ARG A 90 -7.88 -11.41 -0.73
C ARG A 90 -8.17 -10.95 0.69
N GLU A 91 -7.36 -11.40 1.65
CA GLU A 91 -7.51 -11.17 3.09
C GLU A 91 -7.42 -9.69 3.45
N ILE A 92 -6.51 -8.95 2.83
CA ILE A 92 -6.34 -7.51 3.04
C ILE A 92 -7.54 -6.65 2.59
N ARG A 93 -8.47 -7.22 1.83
CA ARG A 93 -9.70 -6.55 1.36
C ARG A 93 -10.91 -6.83 2.23
N GLN A 94 -10.78 -7.67 3.24
CA GLN A 94 -11.88 -8.00 4.14
C GLN A 94 -12.40 -6.77 4.90
N PRO A 95 -13.71 -6.69 5.17
CA PRO A 95 -14.30 -5.54 5.86
C PRO A 95 -13.70 -5.24 7.24
N GLN A 96 -13.26 -6.27 7.96
CA GLN A 96 -12.59 -6.11 9.25
C GLN A 96 -11.22 -5.43 9.13
N VAL A 97 -10.45 -5.75 8.09
CA VAL A 97 -9.18 -5.07 7.79
C VAL A 97 -9.43 -3.60 7.44
N GLU A 98 -10.42 -3.35 6.58
CA GLU A 98 -10.79 -1.99 6.17
C GLU A 98 -11.17 -1.10 7.37
N ARG A 99 -11.92 -1.64 8.33
CA ARG A 99 -12.32 -0.90 9.55
C ARG A 99 -11.16 -0.65 10.50
N SER A 100 -10.15 -1.50 10.51
CA SER A 100 -9.06 -1.48 11.49
C SER A 100 -7.76 -0.83 10.99
N VAL A 101 -7.53 -0.80 9.68
CA VAL A 101 -6.24 -0.35 9.11
C VAL A 101 -5.87 1.08 9.50
N SER A 102 -6.84 1.97 9.68
CA SER A 102 -6.57 3.35 10.09
C SER A 102 -6.04 3.46 11.53
N LEU A 103 -6.40 2.52 12.41
CA LEU A 103 -5.89 2.44 13.77
C LEU A 103 -4.43 1.97 13.74
N VAL A 104 -4.15 0.89 13.03
CA VAL A 104 -2.79 0.34 12.86
C VAL A 104 -1.84 1.36 12.21
N ALA A 105 -2.31 2.08 11.20
CA ALA A 105 -1.51 3.09 10.49
C ALA A 105 -1.17 4.34 11.32
N ARG A 106 -1.79 4.55 12.48
CA ARG A 106 -1.46 5.64 13.41
C ARG A 106 -0.34 5.29 14.37
N VAL A 107 -0.07 3.99 14.59
CA VAL A 107 0.94 3.52 15.53
C VAL A 107 2.32 3.89 15.01
N ALA A 108 3.08 4.64 15.80
CA ALA A 108 4.39 5.18 15.41
C ALA A 108 5.39 4.07 15.10
N GLU A 109 5.42 3.01 15.91
CA GLU A 109 6.31 1.86 15.75
C GLU A 109 6.00 1.09 14.46
N VAL A 110 4.71 0.88 14.13
CA VAL A 110 4.28 0.28 12.86
C VAL A 110 4.78 1.12 11.68
N ARG A 111 4.56 2.42 11.75
CA ARG A 111 5.03 3.34 10.69
C ARG A 111 6.53 3.28 10.51
N ARG A 112 7.29 3.32 11.61
CA ARG A 112 8.77 3.25 11.60
C ARG A 112 9.25 1.96 10.92
N ALA A 113 8.69 0.82 11.30
CA ALA A 113 9.03 -0.48 10.75
C ALA A 113 8.71 -0.57 9.25
N LEU A 114 7.51 -0.15 8.86
CA LEU A 114 7.09 -0.23 7.45
C LEU A 114 7.84 0.77 6.56
N VAL A 115 8.12 1.99 7.03
CA VAL A 115 8.93 2.97 6.28
C VAL A 115 10.33 2.43 6.01
N ALA A 116 10.97 1.76 6.98
CA ALA A 116 12.26 1.12 6.76
C ALA A 116 12.21 0.09 5.63
N GLN A 117 11.25 -0.81 5.66
CA GLN A 117 11.06 -1.84 4.62
C GLN A 117 10.69 -1.24 3.26
N GLN A 118 9.85 -0.20 3.21
CA GLN A 118 9.53 0.53 1.99
C GLN A 118 10.76 1.13 1.32
N ARG A 119 11.67 1.69 2.13
CA ARG A 119 12.96 2.22 1.65
C ARG A 119 13.85 1.11 1.09
N GLU A 120 13.93 -0.04 1.75
CA GLU A 120 14.67 -1.20 1.25
C GLU A 120 14.13 -1.69 -0.09
N ILE A 121 12.80 -1.79 -0.22
CA ILE A 121 12.14 -2.15 -1.48
C ILE A 121 12.45 -1.12 -2.59
N ALA A 122 12.64 0.15 -2.25
CA ALA A 122 12.94 1.20 -3.22
C ALA A 122 14.41 1.26 -3.66
N GLN A 123 15.35 0.72 -2.86
CA GLN A 123 16.80 0.83 -3.10
C GLN A 123 17.26 0.45 -4.52
N PRO A 124 16.76 -0.63 -5.15
CA PRO A 124 17.18 -0.97 -6.51
C PRO A 124 16.73 0.05 -7.59
N GLY A 125 15.93 1.06 -7.24
CA GLY A 125 15.39 2.02 -8.20
C GLY A 125 14.34 1.40 -9.13
N GLN A 126 14.02 2.12 -10.21
CA GLN A 126 13.00 1.74 -11.19
C GLN A 126 11.67 1.33 -10.53
N ILE A 127 11.17 2.22 -9.66
CA ILE A 127 9.97 1.99 -8.88
C ILE A 127 9.03 3.21 -8.89
N VAL A 128 7.75 2.95 -8.99
CA VAL A 128 6.67 3.88 -8.67
C VAL A 128 6.08 3.45 -7.33
N MET A 129 6.14 4.32 -6.34
CA MET A 129 5.58 4.05 -5.01
C MET A 129 4.45 5.01 -4.71
N ALA A 130 3.29 4.47 -4.32
CA ALA A 130 2.08 5.24 -4.03
C ALA A 130 1.70 5.17 -2.54
N GLY A 131 1.30 6.32 -1.97
CA GLY A 131 0.87 6.39 -0.57
C GLY A 131 0.31 7.75 -0.17
N ARG A 132 0.59 8.19 1.05
CA ARG A 132 0.10 9.47 1.59
C ARG A 132 1.20 10.47 1.88
N ASP A 133 2.40 9.99 2.14
CA ASP A 133 3.57 10.75 2.56
C ASP A 133 4.87 10.17 1.97
N ILE A 134 4.76 9.61 0.76
CA ILE A 134 5.90 8.95 0.10
C ILE A 134 6.98 9.97 -0.21
N GLY A 135 6.65 11.06 -0.88
CA GLY A 135 7.60 12.08 -1.31
C GLY A 135 8.07 13.01 -0.19
N THR A 136 7.46 12.94 1.01
CA THR A 136 7.82 13.78 2.15
C THR A 136 8.53 13.02 3.26
N VAL A 137 8.12 11.78 3.52
CA VAL A 137 8.62 10.97 4.66
C VAL A 137 9.36 9.74 4.18
N VAL A 138 8.75 8.93 3.31
CA VAL A 138 9.31 7.63 2.92
C VAL A 138 10.51 7.80 2.02
N LEU A 139 10.35 8.52 0.91
CA LEU A 139 11.36 8.74 -0.15
C LEU A 139 11.52 10.25 -0.42
N PRO A 140 12.07 11.02 0.55
CA PRO A 140 12.17 12.48 0.42
C PRO A 140 13.12 12.91 -0.72
N HIS A 141 13.94 11.99 -1.21
CA HIS A 141 14.88 12.22 -2.33
C HIS A 141 14.40 11.53 -3.63
N ALA A 142 13.11 11.18 -3.76
CA ALA A 142 12.57 10.64 -5.00
C ALA A 142 12.81 11.61 -6.18
N ASP A 143 13.18 11.05 -7.34
CA ASP A 143 13.52 11.84 -8.54
C ASP A 143 12.30 12.60 -9.09
N LEU A 144 11.12 12.03 -8.93
CA LEU A 144 9.85 12.67 -9.29
C LEU A 144 8.84 12.48 -8.17
N LYS A 145 8.19 13.56 -7.77
CA LYS A 145 7.12 13.56 -6.77
C LYS A 145 5.85 14.11 -7.39
N LEU A 146 4.79 13.32 -7.34
CA LEU A 146 3.48 13.66 -7.85
C LEU A 146 2.49 13.70 -6.69
N PHE A 147 1.65 14.73 -6.64
CA PHE A 147 0.56 14.81 -5.69
C PHE A 147 -0.77 14.82 -6.44
N LEU A 148 -1.56 13.76 -6.28
CA LEU A 148 -2.86 13.63 -6.95
C LEU A 148 -3.96 14.24 -6.09
N GLN A 149 -4.83 15.02 -6.72
CA GLN A 149 -5.99 15.64 -6.10
C GLN A 149 -7.27 15.30 -6.87
N ALA A 150 -8.36 15.25 -6.16
CA ALA A 150 -9.72 15.22 -6.70
C ALA A 150 -10.67 15.87 -5.67
N SER A 151 -11.81 16.39 -6.14
CA SER A 151 -12.78 16.98 -5.22
C SER A 151 -13.31 15.96 -4.20
N PRO A 152 -13.77 16.39 -3.03
CA PRO A 152 -14.37 15.50 -2.03
C PRO A 152 -15.52 14.67 -2.61
N GLU A 153 -16.35 15.27 -3.46
CA GLU A 153 -17.52 14.63 -4.12
C GLU A 153 -17.05 13.49 -5.04
N GLU A 154 -16.04 13.76 -5.89
CA GLU A 154 -15.50 12.74 -6.80
C GLU A 154 -14.84 11.61 -6.03
N ARG A 155 -14.11 11.90 -4.95
CA ARG A 155 -13.52 10.86 -4.09
C ARG A 155 -14.58 10.02 -3.39
N ALA A 156 -15.66 10.64 -2.90
CA ALA A 156 -16.79 9.95 -2.28
C ALA A 156 -17.48 9.02 -3.30
N ARG A 157 -17.72 9.52 -4.53
CA ARG A 157 -18.31 8.74 -5.63
C ARG A 157 -17.45 7.52 -5.98
N ARG A 158 -16.13 7.71 -6.15
CA ARG A 158 -15.20 6.62 -6.45
C ARG A 158 -15.18 5.57 -5.33
N ARG A 159 -15.12 6.02 -4.08
CA ARG A 159 -15.13 5.11 -2.92
C ARG A 159 -16.42 4.31 -2.81
N TYR A 160 -17.56 4.95 -3.07
CA TYR A 160 -18.86 4.26 -3.11
C TYR A 160 -18.87 3.15 -4.17
N LEU A 161 -18.40 3.44 -5.39
CA LEU A 161 -18.35 2.45 -6.47
C LEU A 161 -17.40 1.29 -6.16
N GLU A 162 -16.24 1.57 -5.57
CA GLU A 162 -15.27 0.56 -5.14
C GLU A 162 -15.89 -0.42 -4.14
N LEU A 163 -16.50 0.09 -3.07
CA LEU A 163 -17.16 -0.72 -2.04
C LEU A 163 -18.31 -1.57 -2.59
N HIS A 164 -19.01 -1.10 -3.63
CA HIS A 164 -20.10 -1.86 -4.25
C HIS A 164 -19.62 -2.93 -5.22
N ARG A 165 -18.47 -2.75 -5.87
CA ARG A 165 -17.83 -3.79 -6.68
C ARG A 165 -17.35 -4.94 -5.80
N ASP A 166 -16.68 -4.63 -4.70
CA ASP A 166 -16.16 -5.65 -3.78
C ASP A 166 -17.29 -6.49 -3.17
N ARG A 167 -18.43 -5.88 -2.80
CA ARG A 167 -19.60 -6.60 -2.29
C ARG A 167 -20.26 -7.54 -3.32
N ARG A 168 -20.24 -7.21 -4.60
CA ARG A 168 -20.75 -8.09 -5.66
C ARG A 168 -19.85 -9.28 -5.88
N ASN A 169 -18.55 -9.11 -5.88
CA ASN A 169 -17.59 -10.20 -6.03
C ASN A 169 -17.61 -11.18 -4.85
N THR A 170 -17.89 -10.70 -3.63
CA THR A 170 -17.97 -11.56 -2.41
C THR A 170 -19.26 -12.40 -2.36
N ARG A 171 -20.30 -12.06 -3.13
CA ARG A 171 -21.56 -12.84 -3.18
C ARG A 171 -21.59 -13.92 -4.27
N LEU A 172 -20.57 -13.97 -5.12
CA LEU A 172 -20.47 -14.91 -6.24
C LEU A 172 -19.42 -16.03 -6.00
N THR A 173 -18.82 -16.05 -4.81
CA THR A 173 -17.93 -17.10 -4.31
C THR A 173 -18.52 -17.74 -3.06
#